data_5ad49e264b32a7d3da61b7de901392bb
#
_entry.id   5ad49e264b32a7d3da61b7de901392bb
#
_cell.length_a   1.000
_cell.length_b   1.000
_cell.length_c   1.000
_cell.angle_alpha   90.00
_cell.angle_beta   90.00
_cell.angle_gamma   90.00
#
_symmetry.space_group_name_H-M   'P 1'
#
loop_
_entity.id
_entity.type
_entity.pdbx_description
1 polymer ?
#
loop_
_entity_poly.entity_id
_entity_poly.type
_entity_poly.pdbx_seq_one_letter_code
_entity_poly.pdbx_strand_id
1 'polypeptide(L)'
;MVKSKRRTRTPSKYIYHALYLYFSGLSLRKTSEHLLPFVKRNHVSVWKWIQHYYRPKKILQRKRKKVQEFIVDETLLKVGSQYVWVWVAIEPLAKVILGIRISFERTMLLVAERFLKALVIEYGKHPLSTDGGGTWYPQACRFLNIEHHIHSLYERSIIERTIQYIKDRTESFDDYFPCGKEKCMLEHVRNWFNLFVDYHNKEMIA
;
A
#
# COMPACT_ATOMS: atom_id res chain seq x y z
N MET A 1 -24.25 -41.22 9.97
CA MET A 1 -23.07 -40.54 9.35
C MET A 1 -23.55 -39.27 8.65
N VAL A 2 -23.30 -38.08 9.25
CA VAL A 2 -23.66 -36.80 8.64
C VAL A 2 -22.58 -36.51 7.61
N LYS A 3 -22.92 -36.54 6.31
CA LYS A 3 -22.01 -36.13 5.24
C LYS A 3 -21.69 -34.64 5.42
N SER A 4 -20.45 -34.33 5.83
CA SER A 4 -19.91 -32.99 5.83
C SER A 4 -20.09 -32.38 4.44
N LYS A 5 -21.00 -31.39 4.31
CA LYS A 5 -21.15 -30.60 3.08
C LYS A 5 -19.81 -29.95 2.79
N ARG A 6 -19.10 -30.40 1.74
CA ARG A 6 -17.92 -29.70 1.20
C ARG A 6 -18.31 -28.25 0.98
N ARG A 7 -17.70 -27.33 1.74
CA ARG A 7 -17.87 -25.89 1.53
C ARG A 7 -17.46 -25.57 0.10
N THR A 8 -18.42 -25.23 -0.76
CA THR A 8 -18.16 -24.76 -2.12
C THR A 8 -17.28 -23.50 -2.04
N ARG A 9 -16.08 -23.60 -2.61
CA ARG A 9 -15.18 -22.43 -2.72
C ARG A 9 -15.85 -21.38 -3.59
N THR A 10 -15.73 -20.11 -3.21
CA THR A 10 -16.17 -19.00 -4.06
C THR A 10 -15.35 -18.99 -5.35
N PRO A 11 -15.97 -18.93 -6.54
CA PRO A 11 -15.24 -18.80 -7.80
C PRO A 11 -14.34 -17.55 -7.79
N SER A 12 -13.14 -17.67 -8.31
CA SER A 12 -12.12 -16.61 -8.28
C SER A 12 -12.59 -15.31 -8.91
N LYS A 13 -13.43 -15.37 -9.94
CA LYS A 13 -14.01 -14.19 -10.61
C LYS A 13 -14.76 -13.27 -9.65
N TYR A 14 -15.53 -13.82 -8.71
CA TYR A 14 -16.27 -13.03 -7.71
C TYR A 14 -15.35 -12.49 -6.61
N ILE A 15 -14.27 -13.21 -6.31
CA ILE A 15 -13.27 -12.71 -5.38
C ILE A 15 -12.53 -11.50 -5.98
N TYR A 16 -12.07 -11.60 -7.22
CA TYR A 16 -11.45 -10.46 -7.91
C TYR A 16 -12.39 -9.28 -8.06
N HIS A 17 -13.66 -9.54 -8.39
CA HIS A 17 -14.68 -8.48 -8.45
C HIS A 17 -14.89 -7.81 -7.09
N ALA A 18 -14.94 -8.57 -6.00
CA ALA A 18 -15.04 -8.03 -4.65
C ALA A 18 -13.83 -7.16 -4.29
N LEU A 19 -12.62 -7.62 -4.60
CA LEU A 19 -11.39 -6.86 -4.35
C LEU A 19 -11.38 -5.56 -5.16
N TYR A 20 -11.77 -5.62 -6.44
CA TYR A 20 -11.92 -4.44 -7.27
C TYR A 20 -12.90 -3.44 -6.66
N LEU A 21 -14.12 -3.83 -6.34
CA LEU A 21 -15.13 -2.97 -5.71
C LEU A 21 -14.63 -2.34 -4.41
N TYR A 22 -13.97 -3.13 -3.57
CA TYR A 22 -13.42 -2.66 -2.30
C TYR A 22 -12.34 -1.59 -2.53
N PHE A 23 -11.35 -1.84 -3.37
CA PHE A 23 -10.26 -0.89 -3.64
C PHE A 23 -10.72 0.30 -4.49
N SER A 24 -11.82 0.19 -5.23
CA SER A 24 -12.49 1.32 -5.91
C SER A 24 -13.30 2.23 -4.96
N GLY A 25 -13.36 1.95 -3.65
CA GLY A 25 -13.95 2.87 -2.69
C GLY A 25 -15.08 2.30 -1.83
N LEU A 26 -15.60 1.11 -2.13
CA LEU A 26 -16.67 0.54 -1.31
C LEU A 26 -16.15 0.03 0.03
N SER A 27 -16.96 0.16 1.09
CA SER A 27 -16.67 -0.50 2.36
C SER A 27 -16.80 -2.01 2.24
N LEU A 28 -16.23 -2.78 3.19
CA LEU A 28 -16.36 -4.24 3.23
C LEU A 28 -17.84 -4.70 3.22
N ARG A 29 -18.73 -3.97 3.92
CA ARG A 29 -20.17 -4.28 3.97
C ARG A 29 -20.83 -4.00 2.64
N LYS A 30 -20.60 -2.81 2.05
CA LYS A 30 -21.13 -2.44 0.73
C LYS A 30 -20.64 -3.38 -0.37
N THR A 31 -19.37 -3.76 -0.34
CA THR A 31 -18.84 -4.80 -1.25
C THR A 31 -19.60 -6.13 -1.11
N SER A 32 -19.86 -6.55 0.13
CA SER A 32 -20.62 -7.77 0.42
C SER A 32 -22.06 -7.68 -0.13
N GLU A 33 -22.75 -6.54 0.01
CA GLU A 33 -24.08 -6.28 -0.52
C GLU A 33 -24.09 -6.34 -2.05
N HIS A 34 -23.13 -5.73 -2.72
CA HIS A 34 -23.02 -5.77 -4.20
C HIS A 34 -22.72 -7.18 -4.76
N LEU A 35 -22.17 -8.06 -3.95
CA LEU A 35 -21.95 -9.46 -4.34
C LEU A 35 -23.20 -10.33 -4.22
N LEU A 36 -24.24 -9.93 -3.47
CA LEU A 36 -25.42 -10.75 -3.21
C LEU A 36 -26.09 -11.33 -4.46
N PRO A 37 -26.25 -10.59 -5.58
CA PRO A 37 -26.85 -11.13 -6.80
C PRO A 37 -26.07 -12.30 -7.41
N PHE A 38 -24.79 -12.41 -7.12
CA PHE A 38 -23.89 -13.40 -7.73
C PHE A 38 -23.49 -14.51 -6.75
N VAL A 39 -23.19 -14.13 -5.50
CA VAL A 39 -22.77 -15.05 -4.47
C VAL A 39 -23.01 -14.47 -3.08
N LYS A 40 -23.69 -15.23 -2.22
CA LYS A 40 -23.92 -14.82 -0.83
C LYS A 40 -22.66 -15.00 0.00
N ARG A 41 -21.99 -13.89 0.30
CA ARG A 41 -20.81 -13.81 1.18
C ARG A 41 -20.92 -12.59 2.08
N ASN A 42 -20.42 -12.70 3.30
CA ASN A 42 -20.42 -11.59 4.24
C ASN A 42 -19.11 -10.76 4.13
N HIS A 43 -19.09 -9.58 4.74
CA HIS A 43 -17.96 -8.67 4.76
C HIS A 43 -16.66 -9.28 5.33
N VAL A 44 -16.78 -10.21 6.29
CA VAL A 44 -15.63 -10.96 6.83
C VAL A 44 -14.97 -11.83 5.74
N SER A 45 -15.75 -12.34 4.79
CA SER A 45 -15.18 -13.08 3.65
C SER A 45 -14.35 -12.16 2.75
N VAL A 46 -14.81 -10.93 2.50
CA VAL A 46 -14.05 -9.93 1.73
C VAL A 46 -12.74 -9.60 2.44
N TRP A 47 -12.79 -9.34 3.75
CA TRP A 47 -11.59 -9.13 4.56
C TRP A 47 -10.60 -10.30 4.47
N LYS A 48 -11.07 -11.54 4.63
CA LYS A 48 -10.24 -12.74 4.50
C LYS A 48 -9.60 -12.85 3.11
N TRP A 49 -10.30 -12.44 2.07
CA TRP A 49 -9.74 -12.43 0.72
C TRP A 49 -8.62 -11.39 0.58
N ILE A 50 -8.78 -10.19 1.12
CA ILE A 50 -7.71 -9.19 1.17
C ILE A 50 -6.46 -9.79 1.82
N GLN A 51 -6.63 -10.50 2.95
CA GLN A 51 -5.50 -11.09 3.66
C GLN A 51 -4.88 -12.31 2.96
N HIS A 52 -5.65 -13.04 2.18
CA HIS A 52 -5.21 -14.34 1.61
C HIS A 52 -4.82 -14.26 0.14
N TYR A 53 -5.39 -13.35 -0.63
CA TYR A 53 -5.09 -13.19 -2.06
C TYR A 53 -3.90 -12.27 -2.33
N TYR A 54 -3.34 -11.67 -1.30
CA TYR A 54 -2.01 -11.15 -1.41
C TYR A 54 -1.04 -12.29 -1.72
N ARG A 55 -0.71 -12.40 -2.98
CA ARG A 55 0.49 -13.09 -3.40
C ARG A 55 1.58 -12.03 -3.46
N PRO A 56 2.76 -12.27 -2.83
CA PRO A 56 3.96 -11.54 -3.18
C PRO A 56 4.34 -11.92 -4.61
N LYS A 57 3.53 -11.51 -5.57
CA LYS A 57 4.03 -11.42 -6.92
C LYS A 57 5.15 -10.41 -6.80
N LYS A 58 6.37 -10.80 -7.19
CA LYS A 58 7.39 -9.84 -7.59
C LYS A 58 6.64 -8.73 -8.30
N ILE A 59 6.51 -7.59 -7.60
CA ILE A 59 5.77 -6.44 -8.10
C ILE A 59 6.41 -6.16 -9.43
N LEU A 60 5.64 -6.48 -10.48
CA LEU A 60 5.97 -6.17 -11.86
C LEU A 60 7.41 -6.52 -12.29
N GLN A 61 7.66 -7.81 -12.62
CA GLN A 61 8.52 -8.11 -13.78
C GLN A 61 7.88 -7.61 -15.09
N ARG A 62 7.18 -6.47 -15.07
CA ARG A 62 7.01 -5.68 -16.26
C ARG A 62 8.32 -4.94 -16.45
N LYS A 63 8.92 -5.11 -17.64
CA LYS A 63 10.08 -4.40 -18.18
C LYS A 63 10.31 -3.13 -17.39
N ARG A 64 11.47 -3.02 -16.70
CA ARG A 64 11.87 -1.87 -15.87
C ARG A 64 11.34 -0.60 -16.53
N LYS A 65 10.19 -0.09 -16.06
CA LYS A 65 9.70 1.19 -16.54
C LYS A 65 10.80 2.17 -16.15
N LYS A 66 11.10 3.06 -17.06
CA LYS A 66 12.13 4.07 -16.90
C LYS A 66 11.71 4.94 -15.70
N VAL A 67 12.18 4.59 -14.51
CA VAL A 67 12.02 5.44 -13.33
C VAL A 67 12.92 6.63 -13.54
N GLN A 68 12.37 7.83 -13.39
CA GLN A 68 13.16 9.05 -13.51
C GLN A 68 13.69 9.48 -12.16
N GLU A 69 12.85 9.34 -11.13
CA GLU A 69 13.09 9.85 -9.81
C GLU A 69 12.26 9.10 -8.77
N PHE A 70 12.71 9.14 -7.52
CA PHE A 70 11.95 8.69 -6.35
C PHE A 70 11.41 9.90 -5.58
N ILE A 71 10.10 10.09 -5.53
CA ILE A 71 9.46 11.02 -4.59
C ILE A 71 9.11 10.21 -3.35
N VAL A 72 9.65 10.57 -2.20
CA VAL A 72 9.49 9.82 -0.95
C VAL A 72 8.96 10.70 0.16
N ASP A 73 7.97 10.20 0.86
CA ASP A 73 7.42 10.83 2.06
C ASP A 73 6.86 9.76 3.00
N GLU A 74 6.59 10.11 4.25
CA GLU A 74 5.98 9.24 5.22
C GLU A 74 4.73 9.83 5.86
N THR A 75 3.83 8.94 6.27
CA THR A 75 2.62 9.33 7.00
C THR A 75 2.35 8.40 8.17
N LEU A 76 1.65 8.93 9.16
CA LEU A 76 1.25 8.18 10.35
C LEU A 76 -0.16 7.63 10.16
N LEU A 77 -0.34 6.35 10.37
CA LEU A 77 -1.65 5.70 10.37
C LEU A 77 -1.97 5.08 11.73
N LYS A 78 -3.22 5.22 12.15
CA LYS A 78 -3.73 4.56 13.36
C LYS A 78 -4.18 3.14 13.02
N VAL A 79 -3.64 2.18 13.74
CA VAL A 79 -3.94 0.75 13.59
C VAL A 79 -4.32 0.19 14.95
N GLY A 80 -5.61 0.07 15.21
CA GLY A 80 -6.11 -0.27 16.54
C GLY A 80 -5.72 0.80 17.57
N SER A 81 -5.03 0.40 18.63
CA SER A 81 -4.50 1.31 19.68
C SER A 81 -3.11 1.87 19.37
N GLN A 82 -2.50 1.47 18.28
CA GLN A 82 -1.12 1.83 17.95
C GLN A 82 -1.06 2.74 16.72
N TYR A 83 0.05 3.43 16.55
CA TYR A 83 0.38 4.18 15.35
C TYR A 83 1.52 3.50 14.60
N VAL A 84 1.43 3.50 13.29
CA VAL A 84 2.47 2.98 12.40
C VAL A 84 2.84 4.02 11.36
N TRP A 85 4.12 4.17 11.10
CA TRP A 85 4.61 4.99 10.01
C TRP A 85 4.58 4.21 8.72
N VAL A 86 4.02 4.83 7.69
CA VAL A 86 3.95 4.30 6.33
C VAL A 86 4.80 5.18 5.43
N TRP A 87 5.89 4.61 4.94
CA TRP A 87 6.83 5.22 4.01
C TRP A 87 6.39 4.89 2.60
N VAL A 88 6.27 5.89 1.76
CA VAL A 88 5.75 5.74 0.39
C VAL A 88 6.77 6.30 -0.58
N ALA A 89 7.03 5.58 -1.67
CA ALA A 89 7.84 6.04 -2.79
C ALA A 89 7.02 6.01 -4.07
N ILE A 90 7.06 7.08 -4.85
CA ILE A 90 6.28 7.27 -6.08
C ILE A 90 7.20 7.66 -7.23
N GLU A 91 6.85 7.22 -8.42
CA GLU A 91 7.44 7.71 -9.68
C GLU A 91 6.58 8.87 -10.21
N PRO A 92 7.16 10.04 -10.48
CA PRO A 92 6.39 11.26 -10.78
C PRO A 92 5.56 11.23 -12.06
N LEU A 93 6.06 10.62 -13.14
CA LEU A 93 5.37 10.68 -14.43
C LEU A 93 4.17 9.74 -14.51
N ALA A 94 4.39 8.48 -14.16
CA ALA A 94 3.33 7.48 -14.19
C ALA A 94 2.48 7.49 -12.92
N LYS A 95 2.88 8.24 -11.89
CA LYS A 95 2.23 8.32 -10.56
C LYS A 95 2.04 6.96 -9.91
N VAL A 96 2.90 6.01 -10.24
CA VAL A 96 2.87 4.65 -9.68
C VAL A 96 3.61 4.61 -8.35
N ILE A 97 3.07 3.88 -7.41
CA ILE A 97 3.74 3.60 -6.15
C ILE A 97 4.82 2.57 -6.40
N LEU A 98 6.08 2.96 -6.18
CA LEU A 98 7.26 2.11 -6.36
C LEU A 98 7.50 1.20 -5.16
N GLY A 99 7.17 1.67 -3.96
CA GLY A 99 7.32 0.90 -2.74
C GLY A 99 6.58 1.49 -1.56
N ILE A 100 6.20 0.61 -0.64
CA ILE A 100 5.66 0.99 0.68
C ILE A 100 6.42 0.19 1.74
N ARG A 101 6.78 0.87 2.82
CA ARG A 101 7.34 0.26 4.02
C ARG A 101 6.56 0.70 5.24
N ILE A 102 6.38 -0.21 6.20
CA ILE A 102 5.70 0.04 7.46
C ILE A 102 6.69 -0.11 8.59
N SER A 103 6.73 0.85 9.50
CA SER A 103 7.56 0.82 10.71
C SER A 103 6.83 1.42 11.91
N PHE A 104 7.24 1.03 13.12
CA PHE A 104 6.75 1.67 14.34
C PHE A 104 7.50 2.98 14.64
N GLU A 105 8.69 3.15 14.09
CA GLU A 105 9.58 4.27 14.36
C GLU A 105 9.84 5.06 13.07
N ARG A 106 9.70 6.38 13.17
CA ARG A 106 9.96 7.32 12.10
C ARG A 106 11.45 7.66 11.96
N THR A 107 12.07 7.94 13.11
CA THR A 107 13.35 8.64 13.18
C THR A 107 14.58 7.76 12.96
N MET A 108 14.40 6.51 12.63
CA MET A 108 15.54 5.63 12.43
C MET A 108 16.13 5.79 11.04
N LEU A 109 17.31 6.36 10.97
CA LEU A 109 18.16 6.37 9.77
C LEU A 109 18.22 4.99 9.10
N LEU A 110 18.28 3.91 9.88
CA LEU A 110 18.26 2.54 9.38
C LEU A 110 16.98 2.18 8.64
N VAL A 111 15.82 2.76 9.01
CA VAL A 111 14.55 2.51 8.30
C VAL A 111 14.57 3.19 6.95
N ALA A 112 15.02 4.46 6.90
CA ALA A 112 15.18 5.20 5.67
C ALA A 112 16.19 4.51 4.74
N GLU A 113 17.38 4.16 5.25
CA GLU A 113 18.41 3.48 4.47
C GLU A 113 17.91 2.16 3.89
N ARG A 114 17.27 1.30 4.69
CA ARG A 114 16.72 0.02 4.22
C ARG A 114 15.61 0.19 3.20
N PHE A 115 14.80 1.24 3.34
CA PHE A 115 13.74 1.54 2.39
C PHE A 115 14.33 2.00 1.05
N LEU A 116 15.22 3.00 1.07
CA LEU A 116 15.87 3.51 -0.13
C LEU A 116 16.74 2.44 -0.79
N LYS A 117 17.49 1.65 -0.02
CA LYS A 117 18.26 0.53 -0.54
C LYS A 117 17.40 -0.50 -1.29
N ALA A 118 16.21 -0.79 -0.78
CA ALA A 118 15.27 -1.67 -1.48
C ALA A 118 14.82 -1.08 -2.84
N LEU A 119 14.55 0.23 -2.91
CA LEU A 119 14.22 0.92 -4.15
C LEU A 119 15.39 0.89 -5.13
N VAL A 120 16.61 1.16 -4.66
CA VAL A 120 17.82 1.13 -5.49
C VAL A 120 18.11 -0.28 -6.04
N ILE A 121 17.90 -1.32 -5.25
CA ILE A 121 18.05 -2.71 -5.70
C ILE A 121 17.04 -3.07 -6.79
N GLU A 122 15.80 -2.61 -6.66
CA GLU A 122 14.72 -2.97 -7.58
C GLU A 122 14.76 -2.13 -8.88
N TYR A 123 15.01 -0.82 -8.76
CA TYR A 123 14.86 0.13 -9.87
C TYR A 123 16.18 0.72 -10.39
N GLY A 124 17.26 0.62 -9.62
CA GLY A 124 18.52 1.30 -9.89
C GLY A 124 18.65 2.60 -9.09
N LYS A 125 19.77 3.31 -9.28
CA LYS A 125 20.01 4.61 -8.64
C LYS A 125 19.32 5.70 -9.45
N HIS A 126 18.48 6.47 -8.77
CA HIS A 126 17.78 7.64 -9.33
C HIS A 126 17.84 8.77 -8.31
N PRO A 127 17.68 10.03 -8.75
CA PRO A 127 17.49 11.14 -7.81
C PRO A 127 16.34 10.88 -6.86
N LEU A 128 16.41 11.45 -5.68
CA LEU A 128 15.40 11.32 -4.62
C LEU A 128 14.97 12.69 -4.14
N SER A 129 13.68 12.94 -4.09
CA SER A 129 13.10 14.12 -3.46
C SER A 129 12.35 13.79 -2.20
N THR A 130 12.42 14.68 -1.20
CA THR A 130 11.70 14.59 0.09
C THR A 130 11.23 15.98 0.53
N ASP A 131 10.41 16.03 1.59
CA ASP A 131 9.95 17.28 2.20
C ASP A 131 11.07 18.08 2.90
N GLY A 132 12.26 17.49 3.10
CA GLY A 132 13.37 18.09 3.82
C GLY A 132 13.21 18.06 5.35
N GLY A 133 12.14 17.44 5.87
CA GLY A 133 11.77 17.45 7.28
C GLY A 133 12.65 16.64 8.22
N GLY A 134 13.72 15.98 7.75
CA GLY A 134 14.58 15.17 8.59
C GLY A 134 16.00 15.01 8.04
N THR A 135 16.97 14.79 8.94
CA THR A 135 18.38 14.58 8.56
C THR A 135 18.67 13.18 8.05
N TRP A 136 17.75 12.23 8.26
CA TRP A 136 17.94 10.82 7.91
C TRP A 136 17.93 10.56 6.40
N TYR A 137 17.10 11.25 5.63
CA TYR A 137 17.07 11.10 4.17
C TYR A 137 18.38 11.57 3.53
N PRO A 138 18.88 12.81 3.78
CA PRO A 138 20.17 13.23 3.26
C PRO A 138 21.32 12.29 3.65
N GLN A 139 21.32 11.77 4.88
CA GLN A 139 22.35 10.83 5.32
C GLN A 139 22.25 9.48 4.60
N ALA A 140 21.05 8.91 4.49
CA ALA A 140 20.82 7.65 3.77
C ALA A 140 21.19 7.79 2.27
N CYS A 141 20.89 8.94 1.65
CA CYS A 141 21.26 9.22 0.27
C CYS A 141 22.79 9.28 0.09
N ARG A 142 23.51 9.89 1.01
CA ARG A 142 24.99 9.89 1.01
C ARG A 142 25.56 8.47 1.07
N PHE A 143 25.04 7.61 1.97
CA PHE A 143 25.47 6.21 2.08
C PHE A 143 25.19 5.41 0.82
N LEU A 144 24.08 5.67 0.15
CA LEU A 144 23.69 4.97 -1.07
C LEU A 144 24.27 5.59 -2.35
N ASN A 145 24.94 6.76 -2.21
CA ASN A 145 25.44 7.54 -3.33
C ASN A 145 24.35 7.81 -4.38
N ILE A 146 23.27 8.45 -3.91
CA ILE A 146 22.14 8.95 -4.72
C ILE A 146 21.97 10.45 -4.48
N GLU A 147 21.58 11.18 -5.51
CA GLU A 147 21.30 12.60 -5.44
C GLU A 147 20.01 12.85 -4.64
N HIS A 148 20.02 13.89 -3.80
CA HIS A 148 18.88 14.27 -2.96
C HIS A 148 18.56 15.75 -3.11
N HIS A 149 17.29 16.07 -3.24
CA HIS A 149 16.79 17.44 -3.21
C HIS A 149 15.45 17.56 -2.45
N ILE A 150 15.02 18.78 -2.18
CA ILE A 150 13.73 19.07 -1.54
C ILE A 150 12.65 19.09 -2.63
N HIS A 151 11.45 18.59 -2.31
CA HIS A 151 10.30 18.57 -3.20
C HIS A 151 10.05 19.94 -3.88
N SER A 152 9.97 19.94 -5.18
CA SER A 152 9.30 21.01 -5.92
C SER A 152 7.79 21.03 -5.58
N LEU A 153 7.11 22.10 -5.94
CA LEU A 153 5.64 22.19 -5.75
C LEU A 153 4.87 21.07 -6.44
N TYR A 154 5.36 20.64 -7.60
CA TYR A 154 4.75 19.55 -8.37
C TYR A 154 4.91 18.20 -7.65
N GLU A 155 6.11 17.86 -7.21
CA GLU A 155 6.43 16.62 -6.49
C GLU A 155 5.66 16.54 -5.17
N ARG A 156 5.63 17.65 -4.41
CA ARG A 156 4.83 17.77 -3.19
C ARG A 156 3.36 17.47 -3.46
N SER A 157 2.78 18.08 -4.50
CA SER A 157 1.37 17.83 -4.85
C SER A 157 1.07 16.37 -5.18
N ILE A 158 2.01 15.66 -5.83
CA ILE A 158 1.82 14.24 -6.16
C ILE A 158 1.83 13.39 -4.89
N ILE A 159 2.85 13.56 -4.07
CA ILE A 159 3.00 12.70 -2.87
C ILE A 159 1.90 12.97 -1.85
N GLU A 160 1.53 14.23 -1.62
CA GLU A 160 0.46 14.62 -0.72
C GLU A 160 -0.89 14.01 -1.15
N ARG A 161 -1.24 14.08 -2.45
CA ARG A 161 -2.46 13.44 -2.99
C ARG A 161 -2.46 11.93 -2.80
N THR A 162 -1.34 11.29 -2.98
CA THR A 162 -1.25 9.83 -2.79
C THR A 162 -1.35 9.46 -1.32
N ILE A 163 -0.71 10.23 -0.44
CA ILE A 163 -0.85 10.06 1.01
C ILE A 163 -2.29 10.32 1.44
N GLN A 164 -2.93 11.37 0.92
CA GLN A 164 -4.34 11.64 1.21
C GLN A 164 -5.23 10.49 0.74
N TYR A 165 -5.02 9.97 -0.47
CA TYR A 165 -5.75 8.80 -0.96
C TYR A 165 -5.55 7.56 -0.06
N ILE A 166 -4.33 7.33 0.43
CA ILE A 166 -4.07 6.27 1.42
C ILE A 166 -4.88 6.51 2.70
N LYS A 167 -4.87 7.74 3.24
CA LYS A 167 -5.61 8.11 4.44
C LYS A 167 -7.12 7.92 4.24
N ASP A 168 -7.69 8.44 3.18
CA ASP A 168 -9.11 8.31 2.86
C ASP A 168 -9.55 6.84 2.79
N ARG A 169 -8.66 5.97 2.30
CA ARG A 169 -8.91 4.52 2.23
C ARG A 169 -8.72 3.79 3.55
N THR A 170 -8.01 4.36 4.50
CA THR A 170 -7.72 3.76 5.81
C THR A 170 -8.51 4.41 6.95
N GLU A 171 -8.79 5.71 6.88
CA GLU A 171 -9.50 6.47 7.90
C GLU A 171 -11.03 6.43 7.74
N SER A 172 -11.54 6.21 6.52
CA SER A 172 -13.00 6.10 6.26
C SER A 172 -13.70 4.93 6.98
N PHE A 173 -12.97 4.16 7.77
CA PHE A 173 -13.44 3.04 8.57
C PHE A 173 -13.29 3.31 10.07
N ASP A 174 -13.98 4.34 10.60
CA ASP A 174 -14.02 4.68 12.02
C ASP A 174 -12.64 5.01 12.64
N ASP A 175 -11.81 5.81 11.96
CA ASP A 175 -10.45 6.17 12.38
C ASP A 175 -9.49 4.99 12.60
N TYR A 176 -9.84 3.81 12.15
CA TYR A 176 -9.03 2.63 12.32
C TYR A 176 -8.74 1.97 10.97
N PHE A 177 -7.51 1.50 10.83
CA PHE A 177 -7.21 0.54 9.78
C PHE A 177 -8.27 -0.59 9.81
N PRO A 178 -8.76 -1.08 8.63
CA PRO A 178 -9.90 -2.00 8.57
C PRO A 178 -9.57 -3.40 9.11
N CYS A 179 -9.30 -3.47 10.41
CA CYS A 179 -9.16 -4.71 11.18
C CYS A 179 -9.62 -4.51 12.62
N GLY A 180 -10.03 -5.58 13.30
CA GLY A 180 -10.54 -5.51 14.67
C GLY A 180 -9.50 -4.97 15.65
N LYS A 181 -9.95 -4.14 16.59
CA LYS A 181 -9.15 -3.35 17.55
C LYS A 181 -8.02 -4.13 18.25
N GLU A 182 -8.23 -5.39 18.58
CA GLU A 182 -7.31 -6.18 19.42
C GLU A 182 -6.48 -7.21 18.65
N LYS A 183 -6.72 -7.41 17.34
CA LYS A 183 -6.14 -8.50 16.56
C LYS A 183 -5.44 -8.06 15.26
N CYS A 184 -5.15 -6.77 15.11
CA CYS A 184 -4.48 -6.30 13.93
C CYS A 184 -2.97 -6.45 14.07
N MET A 185 -2.41 -7.37 13.29
CA MET A 185 -0.97 -7.56 13.20
C MET A 185 -0.42 -6.71 12.04
N LEU A 186 0.86 -6.33 12.11
CA LEU A 186 1.54 -5.64 11.00
C LEU A 186 1.46 -6.41 9.68
N GLU A 187 1.35 -7.73 9.73
CA GLU A 187 1.13 -8.56 8.55
C GLU A 187 -0.18 -8.22 7.84
N HIS A 188 -1.27 -8.01 8.59
CA HIS A 188 -2.56 -7.60 8.02
C HIS A 188 -2.45 -6.26 7.30
N VAL A 189 -1.71 -5.32 7.89
CA VAL A 189 -1.46 -4.01 7.30
C VAL A 189 -0.65 -4.15 6.02
N ARG A 190 0.42 -4.94 6.04
CA ARG A 190 1.24 -5.23 4.85
C ARG A 190 0.44 -5.86 3.72
N ASN A 191 -0.36 -6.87 4.03
CA ASN A 191 -1.17 -7.57 3.02
C ASN A 191 -2.16 -6.61 2.35
N TRP A 192 -2.77 -5.74 3.13
CA TRP A 192 -3.67 -4.71 2.62
C TRP A 192 -2.93 -3.73 1.70
N PHE A 193 -1.80 -3.16 2.15
CA PHE A 193 -1.03 -2.21 1.36
C PHE A 193 -0.51 -2.81 0.07
N ASN A 194 -0.10 -4.06 0.09
CA ASN A 194 0.39 -4.71 -1.11
C ASN A 194 -0.69 -4.87 -2.18
N LEU A 195 -1.92 -5.20 -1.78
CA LEU A 195 -3.06 -5.21 -2.71
C LEU A 195 -3.45 -3.79 -3.14
N PHE A 196 -3.42 -2.83 -2.23
CA PHE A 196 -3.69 -1.43 -2.54
C PHE A 196 -2.75 -0.91 -3.62
N VAL A 197 -1.44 -1.14 -3.47
CA VAL A 197 -0.43 -0.77 -4.48
C VAL A 197 -0.69 -1.45 -5.83
N ASP A 198 -1.06 -2.74 -5.83
CA ASP A 198 -1.36 -3.47 -7.07
C ASP A 198 -2.57 -2.85 -7.80
N TYR A 199 -3.62 -2.49 -7.06
CA TYR A 199 -4.80 -1.83 -7.63
C TYR A 199 -4.51 -0.41 -8.08
N HIS A 200 -3.89 0.43 -7.25
CA HIS A 200 -3.50 1.78 -7.59
C HIS A 200 -2.65 1.83 -8.86
N ASN A 201 -1.61 1.01 -8.91
CA ASN A 201 -0.71 0.98 -10.06
C ASN A 201 -1.38 0.48 -11.34
N LYS A 202 -2.39 -0.38 -11.24
CA LYS A 202 -3.17 -0.78 -12.42
C LYS A 202 -4.03 0.36 -12.95
N GLU A 203 -4.65 1.14 -12.08
CA GLU A 203 -5.45 2.32 -12.48
C GLU A 203 -4.57 3.41 -13.12
N MET A 204 -3.35 3.62 -12.62
CA MET A 204 -2.43 4.60 -13.18
C MET A 204 -1.87 4.20 -14.56
N ILE A 205 -1.94 2.93 -14.93
CA ILE A 205 -1.34 2.40 -16.16
C ILE A 205 -2.41 2.07 -17.22
N ALA A 206 -3.68 2.01 -16.82
CA ALA A 206 -4.81 1.77 -17.72
C ALA A 206 -5.09 2.96 -18.62
#